data_8b64f038afff2358a91bb6c3fd5088f1
#
_entry.id   8b64f038afff2358a91bb6c3fd5088f1
#
_cell.length_a   1.000
_cell.length_b   1.000
_cell.length_c   1.000
_cell.angle_alpha   90.00
_cell.angle_beta   90.00
_cell.angle_gamma   90.00
#
_symmetry.space_group_name_H-M   'P 1'
#
loop_
_entity.id
_entity.type
_entity.pdbx_description
1 polymer ?
#
loop_
_entity_poly.entity_id
_entity_poly.type
_entity_poly.pdbx_seq_one_letter_code
_entity_poly.pdbx_strand_id
1 'polypeptide(L)'
;MSRAYRFLDQVLDRPLGKALKDQFLNEMAKNHEEWQVRQADYALRLYDFFLSRNGKEPPAGSSNREEEWARVEQEACKALRLRQRSLATEKTYLSWLRQFRGFTATKLPQDLDGIDLQNFLTHPAVERRVAAATQNQALNAVIFVYHHVLEKDIENVLDAVRAKHRRRLPLVLTASEVEQIFHRMSGLHRLIAMLIYGGGLRLVECLRLRIKDLDLEQGMVMVRSGKGDEDRRTVLPERLRDELIGHLDSVRALYDEDREKNLNGVALPGALERKYPRAGKESGAGSGSFPPRAFPSILGPTR
;
A
#
# COMPACT_ATOMS: atom_id res chain seq x y z
N MET A 1 28.75 -9.73 -5.72
CA MET A 1 27.92 -9.62 -6.94
C MET A 1 27.49 -11.00 -7.37
N SER A 2 26.18 -11.25 -7.39
CA SER A 2 25.56 -12.55 -7.61
C SER A 2 25.76 -13.04 -9.06
N ARG A 3 25.87 -14.38 -9.27
CA ARG A 3 25.93 -15.02 -10.60
C ARG A 3 24.77 -14.59 -11.53
N ALA A 4 23.63 -14.23 -10.98
CA ALA A 4 22.47 -13.71 -11.73
C ALA A 4 22.77 -12.38 -12.46
N TYR A 5 23.53 -11.48 -11.85
CA TYR A 5 23.94 -10.22 -12.51
C TYR A 5 24.88 -10.44 -13.68
N ARG A 6 25.83 -11.39 -13.57
CA ARG A 6 26.74 -11.74 -14.68
C ARG A 6 26.03 -12.42 -15.85
N PHE A 7 24.92 -13.13 -15.58
CA PHE A 7 24.12 -13.75 -16.63
C PHE A 7 23.30 -12.69 -17.40
N LEU A 8 22.76 -11.69 -16.70
CA LEU A 8 22.02 -10.57 -17.31
C LEU A 8 22.93 -9.68 -18.17
N ASP A 9 24.19 -9.43 -17.76
CA ASP A 9 25.14 -8.61 -18.54
C ASP A 9 25.57 -9.26 -19.87
N GLN A 10 25.46 -10.58 -20.00
CA GLN A 10 25.83 -11.31 -21.24
C GLN A 10 24.66 -11.40 -22.24
N VAL A 11 23.44 -11.00 -21.88
CA VAL A 11 22.22 -11.28 -22.66
C VAL A 11 21.47 -10.01 -23.09
N LEU A 12 22.07 -8.84 -22.88
CA LEU A 12 21.42 -7.53 -22.87
C LEU A 12 20.76 -7.05 -24.18
N ASP A 13 20.81 -7.78 -25.31
CA ASP A 13 20.21 -7.29 -26.57
C ASP A 13 19.41 -8.31 -27.39
N ARG A 14 19.09 -9.48 -26.85
CA ARG A 14 18.33 -10.50 -27.61
C ARG A 14 17.26 -11.18 -26.75
N PRO A 15 16.08 -11.49 -27.33
CA PRO A 15 15.07 -12.28 -26.63
C PRO A 15 15.62 -13.66 -26.25
N LEU A 16 15.49 -14.01 -24.97
CA LEU A 16 15.90 -15.30 -24.45
C LEU A 16 15.06 -16.41 -25.07
N GLY A 17 15.69 -17.34 -25.79
CA GLY A 17 15.00 -18.51 -26.30
C GLY A 17 14.37 -19.34 -25.16
N LYS A 18 13.23 -20.00 -25.46
CA LYS A 18 12.49 -20.80 -24.45
C LYS A 18 13.36 -21.81 -23.73
N ALA A 19 14.22 -22.50 -24.45
CA ALA A 19 15.15 -23.51 -23.88
C ALA A 19 16.11 -22.93 -22.83
N LEU A 20 16.61 -21.71 -23.06
CA LEU A 20 17.53 -21.04 -22.12
C LEU A 20 16.82 -20.59 -20.83
N LYS A 21 15.57 -20.18 -20.94
CA LYS A 21 14.72 -19.82 -19.79
C LYS A 21 14.41 -21.04 -18.94
N ASP A 22 13.99 -22.11 -19.58
CA ASP A 22 13.68 -23.37 -18.88
C ASP A 22 14.93 -23.93 -18.19
N GLN A 23 16.11 -23.85 -18.83
CA GLN A 23 17.37 -24.25 -18.23
C GLN A 23 17.72 -23.38 -17.01
N PHE A 24 17.58 -22.07 -17.10
CA PHE A 24 17.84 -21.14 -15.99
C PHE A 24 16.88 -21.38 -14.81
N LEU A 25 15.58 -21.54 -15.06
CA LEU A 25 14.58 -21.81 -14.02
C LEU A 25 14.81 -23.18 -13.35
N ASN A 26 15.21 -24.19 -14.12
CA ASN A 26 15.57 -25.50 -13.58
C ASN A 26 16.85 -25.46 -12.72
N GLU A 27 17.82 -24.63 -13.08
CA GLU A 27 19.04 -24.45 -12.28
C GLU A 27 18.75 -23.65 -11.01
N MET A 28 17.88 -22.62 -11.08
CA MET A 28 17.39 -21.89 -9.92
C MET A 28 16.62 -22.80 -8.95
N ALA A 29 15.78 -23.71 -9.46
CA ALA A 29 14.98 -24.62 -8.64
C ALA A 29 15.81 -25.60 -7.83
N LYS A 30 17.08 -25.85 -8.19
CA LYS A 30 18.00 -26.73 -7.43
C LYS A 30 18.54 -26.07 -6.15
N ASN A 31 18.61 -24.74 -6.11
CA ASN A 31 19.35 -24.01 -5.08
C ASN A 31 18.50 -22.93 -4.37
N HIS A 32 17.24 -22.74 -4.78
CA HIS A 32 16.38 -21.66 -4.29
C HIS A 32 14.98 -22.17 -3.99
N GLU A 33 14.26 -21.46 -3.12
CA GLU A 33 12.90 -21.79 -2.75
C GLU A 33 11.91 -21.52 -3.90
N GLU A 34 10.80 -22.25 -3.91
CA GLU A 34 9.77 -22.19 -4.98
C GLU A 34 9.27 -20.78 -5.29
N TRP A 35 9.13 -19.92 -4.26
CA TRP A 35 8.70 -18.53 -4.46
C TRP A 35 9.75 -17.68 -5.20
N GLN A 36 11.06 -17.96 -5.02
CA GLN A 36 12.15 -17.27 -5.71
C GLN A 36 12.19 -17.68 -7.20
N VAL A 37 11.94 -18.94 -7.49
CA VAL A 37 11.83 -19.45 -8.86
C VAL A 37 10.64 -18.81 -9.59
N ARG A 38 9.50 -18.68 -8.92
CA ARG A 38 8.32 -17.96 -9.47
C ARG A 38 8.59 -16.49 -9.72
N GLN A 39 9.33 -15.80 -8.84
CA GLN A 39 9.75 -14.42 -9.07
C GLN A 39 10.69 -14.29 -10.29
N ALA A 40 11.62 -15.24 -10.46
CA ALA A 40 12.51 -15.26 -11.60
C ALA A 40 11.75 -15.50 -12.92
N ASP A 41 10.80 -16.44 -12.96
CA ASP A 41 9.93 -16.68 -14.11
C ASP A 41 9.11 -15.44 -14.47
N TYR A 42 8.55 -14.78 -13.47
CA TYR A 42 7.81 -13.53 -13.70
C TYR A 42 8.70 -12.41 -14.26
N ALA A 43 9.92 -12.27 -13.75
CA ALA A 43 10.87 -11.28 -14.24
C ALA A 43 11.30 -11.56 -15.69
N LEU A 44 11.53 -12.84 -16.06
CA LEU A 44 11.84 -13.24 -17.43
C LEU A 44 10.68 -12.95 -18.40
N ARG A 45 9.43 -13.19 -17.99
CA ARG A 45 8.25 -12.85 -18.80
C ARG A 45 8.09 -11.35 -19.01
N LEU A 46 8.36 -10.54 -17.97
CA LEU A 46 8.37 -9.08 -18.09
C LEU A 46 9.48 -8.60 -19.02
N TYR A 47 10.65 -9.19 -18.95
CA TYR A 47 11.77 -8.87 -19.83
C TYR A 47 11.46 -9.21 -21.31
N ASP A 48 10.87 -10.37 -21.58
CA ASP A 48 10.42 -10.72 -22.94
C ASP A 48 9.37 -9.76 -23.46
N PHE A 49 8.42 -9.38 -22.61
CA PHE A 49 7.42 -8.39 -22.95
C PHE A 49 8.06 -7.05 -23.30
N PHE A 50 9.05 -6.63 -22.52
CA PHE A 50 9.80 -5.40 -22.74
C PHE A 50 10.59 -5.44 -24.08
N LEU A 51 11.31 -6.53 -24.35
CA LEU A 51 12.08 -6.70 -25.60
C LEU A 51 11.17 -6.81 -26.82
N SER A 52 10.04 -7.52 -26.71
CA SER A 52 9.08 -7.61 -27.82
C SER A 52 8.45 -6.27 -28.19
N ARG A 53 8.51 -5.32 -27.26
CA ARG A 53 7.97 -3.97 -27.44
C ARG A 53 9.01 -2.97 -27.98
N ASN A 54 10.28 -3.12 -27.62
CA ASN A 54 11.37 -2.23 -28.08
C ASN A 54 11.81 -2.51 -29.52
N GLY A 55 11.39 -3.63 -30.13
CA GLY A 55 11.74 -4.00 -31.51
C GLY A 55 10.63 -3.81 -32.55
N LYS A 56 9.45 -3.35 -32.15
CA LYS A 56 8.38 -3.00 -33.08
C LYS A 56 8.03 -1.54 -32.91
N GLU A 57 8.15 -0.79 -34.02
CA GLU A 57 7.47 0.50 -34.09
C GLU A 57 6.01 0.29 -33.68
N PRO A 58 5.49 1.11 -32.76
CA PRO A 58 4.10 0.99 -32.34
C PRO A 58 3.22 1.12 -33.58
N PRO A 59 2.22 0.24 -33.79
CA PRO A 59 1.33 0.35 -34.93
C PRO A 59 0.74 1.77 -34.97
N ALA A 60 0.68 2.35 -36.16
CA ALA A 60 0.13 3.69 -36.37
C ALA A 60 -1.27 3.76 -35.73
N GLY A 61 -1.43 4.51 -34.64
CA GLY A 61 -2.60 4.54 -33.76
C GLY A 61 -2.32 4.19 -32.28
N SER A 62 -1.14 3.65 -31.94
CA SER A 62 -0.81 3.33 -30.54
C SER A 62 -0.54 4.57 -29.70
N SER A 63 0.01 5.63 -30.27
CA SER A 63 0.27 6.89 -29.53
C SER A 63 -1.04 7.55 -29.10
N ASN A 64 -2.03 7.61 -29.97
CA ASN A 64 -3.34 8.20 -29.66
C ASN A 64 -4.05 7.41 -28.53
N ARG A 65 -3.99 6.08 -28.58
CA ARG A 65 -4.61 5.23 -27.55
C ARG A 65 -3.91 5.38 -26.19
N GLU A 66 -2.58 5.44 -26.17
CA GLU A 66 -1.84 5.63 -24.93
C GLU A 66 -2.12 7.01 -24.30
N GLU A 67 -2.24 8.04 -25.13
CA GLU A 67 -2.61 9.38 -24.70
C GLU A 67 -4.03 9.44 -24.15
N GLU A 68 -5.00 8.80 -24.80
CA GLU A 68 -6.38 8.73 -24.32
C GLU A 68 -6.47 8.00 -22.97
N TRP A 69 -5.80 6.87 -22.80
CA TRP A 69 -5.75 6.18 -21.51
C TRP A 69 -5.04 7.00 -20.42
N ALA A 70 -3.99 7.75 -20.78
CA ALA A 70 -3.31 8.65 -19.84
C ALA A 70 -4.25 9.78 -19.38
N ARG A 71 -5.07 10.32 -20.28
CA ARG A 71 -6.12 11.29 -19.93
C ARG A 71 -7.14 10.69 -18.98
N VAL A 72 -7.64 9.49 -19.23
CA VAL A 72 -8.58 8.79 -18.35
C VAL A 72 -7.97 8.55 -16.97
N GLU A 73 -6.69 8.15 -16.87
CA GLU A 73 -6.02 8.01 -15.57
C GLU A 73 -5.92 9.35 -14.83
N GLN A 74 -5.61 10.45 -15.53
CA GLN A 74 -5.54 11.78 -14.93
C GLN A 74 -6.91 12.27 -14.45
N GLU A 75 -7.95 12.11 -15.27
CA GLU A 75 -9.31 12.50 -14.90
C GLU A 75 -9.84 11.64 -13.74
N ALA A 76 -9.55 10.34 -13.71
CA ALA A 76 -9.88 9.48 -12.58
C ALA A 76 -9.19 9.95 -11.29
N CYS A 77 -7.93 10.34 -11.36
CA CYS A 77 -7.18 10.90 -10.23
C CYS A 77 -7.84 12.21 -9.73
N LYS A 78 -8.18 13.14 -10.63
CA LYS A 78 -8.88 14.39 -10.29
C LYS A 78 -10.25 14.11 -9.67
N ALA A 79 -11.03 13.21 -10.26
CA ALA A 79 -12.36 12.84 -9.78
C ALA A 79 -12.32 12.20 -8.38
N LEU A 80 -11.32 11.38 -8.07
CA LEU A 80 -11.10 10.80 -6.75
C LEU A 80 -10.75 11.86 -5.71
N ARG A 81 -9.86 12.81 -6.06
CA ARG A 81 -9.41 13.89 -5.18
C ARG A 81 -10.54 14.89 -4.90
N LEU A 82 -11.33 15.26 -5.91
CA LEU A 82 -12.52 16.11 -5.72
C LEU A 82 -13.52 15.49 -4.75
N ARG A 83 -13.62 14.15 -4.71
CA ARG A 83 -14.47 13.41 -3.77
C ARG A 83 -13.77 13.07 -2.46
N GLN A 84 -12.62 13.69 -2.19
CA GLN A 84 -11.84 13.52 -0.96
C GLN A 84 -11.54 12.05 -0.63
N ARG A 85 -11.33 11.21 -1.66
CA ARG A 85 -10.94 9.81 -1.45
C ARG A 85 -9.51 9.73 -0.93
N SER A 86 -9.25 8.78 -0.04
CA SER A 86 -7.90 8.58 0.53
C SER A 86 -6.87 8.25 -0.55
N LEU A 87 -5.60 8.60 -0.33
CA LEU A 87 -4.50 8.24 -1.21
C LEU A 87 -4.38 6.71 -1.41
N ALA A 88 -4.75 5.92 -0.41
CA ALA A 88 -4.80 4.46 -0.54
C ALA A 88 -5.88 4.01 -1.53
N THR A 89 -7.07 4.64 -1.50
CA THR A 89 -8.15 4.41 -2.45
C THR A 89 -7.72 4.83 -3.86
N GLU A 90 -7.09 6.01 -4.01
CA GLU A 90 -6.57 6.49 -5.28
C GLU A 90 -5.58 5.48 -5.90
N LYS A 91 -4.57 5.05 -5.13
CA LYS A 91 -3.60 4.04 -5.59
C LYS A 91 -4.27 2.73 -6.01
N THR A 92 -5.24 2.26 -5.23
CA THR A 92 -5.96 1.01 -5.51
C THR A 92 -6.80 1.12 -6.78
N TYR A 93 -7.55 2.21 -6.95
CA TYR A 93 -8.41 2.42 -8.12
C TYR A 93 -7.58 2.57 -9.40
N LEU A 94 -6.52 3.35 -9.35
CA LEU A 94 -5.60 3.48 -10.49
C LEU A 94 -4.90 2.16 -10.83
N SER A 95 -4.57 1.34 -9.84
CA SER A 95 -4.02 -0.01 -10.09
C SER A 95 -5.02 -0.91 -10.82
N TRP A 96 -6.29 -0.91 -10.41
CA TRP A 96 -7.34 -1.66 -11.10
C TRP A 96 -7.61 -1.11 -12.51
N LEU A 97 -7.60 0.21 -12.68
CA LEU A 97 -7.77 0.83 -13.99
C LEU A 97 -6.66 0.42 -14.96
N ARG A 98 -5.41 0.36 -14.50
CA ARG A 98 -4.28 -0.11 -15.32
C ARG A 98 -4.40 -1.59 -15.67
N GLN A 99 -4.88 -2.43 -14.76
CA GLN A 99 -5.16 -3.83 -15.05
C GLN A 99 -6.29 -3.96 -16.07
N PHE A 100 -7.35 -3.18 -15.94
CA PHE A 100 -8.46 -3.14 -16.92
C PHE A 100 -7.98 -2.67 -18.30
N ARG A 101 -7.18 -1.59 -18.37
CA ARG A 101 -6.52 -1.15 -19.60
C ARG A 101 -5.69 -2.27 -20.24
N GLY A 102 -4.92 -3.01 -19.44
CA GLY A 102 -4.12 -4.13 -19.93
C GLY A 102 -4.97 -5.26 -20.47
N PHE A 103 -6.13 -5.53 -19.87
CA PHE A 103 -7.08 -6.54 -20.33
C PHE A 103 -7.76 -6.13 -21.64
N THR A 104 -8.15 -4.85 -21.76
CA THR A 104 -8.81 -4.28 -22.96
C THR A 104 -7.80 -3.65 -23.93
N ALA A 105 -6.59 -4.19 -24.02
CA ALA A 105 -5.41 -3.57 -24.65
C ALA A 105 -5.63 -3.05 -26.09
N THR A 106 -6.65 -3.53 -26.80
CA THR A 106 -6.97 -3.15 -28.19
C THR A 106 -8.01 -2.05 -28.31
N LYS A 107 -8.79 -1.77 -27.23
CA LYS A 107 -9.90 -0.80 -27.25
C LYS A 107 -9.47 0.59 -26.79
N LEU A 108 -10.08 1.62 -27.37
CA LEU A 108 -10.03 2.99 -26.84
C LEU A 108 -10.98 3.11 -25.64
N PRO A 109 -10.74 4.04 -24.71
CA PRO A 109 -11.63 4.25 -23.55
C PRO A 109 -13.09 4.53 -23.95
N GLN A 110 -13.30 5.23 -25.05
CA GLN A 110 -14.64 5.54 -25.58
C GLN A 110 -15.38 4.33 -26.14
N ASP A 111 -14.67 3.29 -26.56
CA ASP A 111 -15.25 2.08 -27.16
C ASP A 111 -15.55 0.99 -26.12
N LEU A 112 -15.23 1.26 -24.85
CA LEU A 112 -15.50 0.35 -23.73
C LEU A 112 -17.00 0.26 -23.46
N ASP A 113 -17.47 -0.95 -23.19
CA ASP A 113 -18.87 -1.24 -22.86
C ASP A 113 -19.00 -2.09 -21.59
N GLY A 114 -20.23 -2.42 -21.19
CA GLY A 114 -20.49 -3.26 -20.03
C GLY A 114 -20.00 -4.70 -20.19
N ILE A 115 -19.89 -5.20 -21.41
CA ILE A 115 -19.39 -6.55 -21.71
C ILE A 115 -17.88 -6.63 -21.39
N ASP A 116 -17.12 -5.57 -21.68
CA ASP A 116 -15.71 -5.49 -21.34
C ASP A 116 -15.48 -5.59 -19.81
N LEU A 117 -16.33 -4.90 -19.04
CA LEU A 117 -16.31 -4.99 -17.60
C LEU A 117 -16.65 -6.38 -17.10
N GLN A 118 -17.70 -7.00 -17.65
CA GLN A 118 -18.10 -8.36 -17.29
C GLN A 118 -16.98 -9.37 -17.57
N ASN A 119 -16.39 -9.31 -18.76
CA ASN A 119 -15.27 -10.17 -19.16
C ASN A 119 -14.04 -9.96 -18.26
N PHE A 120 -13.71 -8.71 -17.98
CA PHE A 120 -12.59 -8.37 -17.07
C PHE A 120 -12.79 -8.96 -15.66
N LEU A 121 -14.00 -8.93 -15.13
CA LEU A 121 -14.28 -9.43 -13.77
C LEU A 121 -14.45 -10.96 -13.72
N THR A 122 -14.84 -11.56 -14.82
CA THR A 122 -14.96 -13.03 -14.95
C THR A 122 -13.58 -13.67 -15.05
N HIS A 123 -12.64 -13.07 -15.78
CA HIS A 123 -11.29 -13.59 -15.97
C HIS A 123 -10.51 -13.83 -14.63
N PRO A 124 -10.40 -12.88 -13.68
CA PRO A 124 -9.76 -13.13 -12.41
C PRO A 124 -10.53 -14.12 -11.53
N ALA A 125 -11.86 -14.13 -11.61
CA ALA A 125 -12.69 -15.03 -10.82
C ALA A 125 -12.47 -16.50 -11.20
N VAL A 126 -12.34 -16.76 -12.52
CA VAL A 126 -12.18 -18.12 -13.05
C VAL A 126 -10.72 -18.55 -13.04
N GLU A 127 -9.80 -17.72 -13.55
CA GLU A 127 -8.41 -18.11 -13.75
C GLU A 127 -7.53 -17.89 -12.49
N ARG A 128 -7.75 -16.80 -11.73
CA ARG A 128 -6.91 -16.45 -10.57
C ARG A 128 -7.53 -16.81 -9.23
N ARG A 129 -8.76 -17.33 -9.17
CA ARG A 129 -9.49 -17.68 -7.94
C ARG A 129 -9.44 -16.58 -6.87
N VAL A 130 -9.56 -15.31 -7.27
CA VAL A 130 -9.52 -14.19 -6.34
C VAL A 130 -10.73 -14.18 -5.41
N ALA A 131 -10.56 -13.66 -4.20
CA ALA A 131 -11.65 -13.53 -3.24
C ALA A 131 -12.74 -12.58 -3.76
N ALA A 132 -14.02 -12.85 -3.41
CA ALA A 132 -15.15 -12.01 -3.77
C ALA A 132 -14.97 -10.53 -3.37
N ALA A 133 -14.30 -10.25 -2.26
CA ALA A 133 -13.97 -8.89 -1.83
C ALA A 133 -13.04 -8.18 -2.82
N THR A 134 -12.05 -8.88 -3.36
CA THR A 134 -11.10 -8.36 -4.34
C THR A 134 -11.79 -8.09 -5.67
N GLN A 135 -12.66 -9.00 -6.11
CA GLN A 135 -13.47 -8.82 -7.32
C GLN A 135 -14.41 -7.61 -7.20
N ASN A 136 -15.09 -7.45 -6.06
CA ASN A 136 -15.94 -6.29 -5.80
C ASN A 136 -15.14 -4.99 -5.70
N GLN A 137 -13.88 -5.03 -5.25
CA GLN A 137 -13.01 -3.88 -5.25
C GLN A 137 -12.63 -3.46 -6.68
N ALA A 138 -12.30 -4.42 -7.55
CA ALA A 138 -12.06 -4.18 -8.97
C ALA A 138 -13.30 -3.59 -9.65
N LEU A 139 -14.47 -4.21 -9.42
CA LEU A 139 -15.77 -3.74 -9.91
C LEU A 139 -15.99 -2.27 -9.53
N ASN A 140 -15.88 -1.93 -8.25
CA ASN A 140 -16.12 -0.56 -7.78
C ASN A 140 -15.13 0.44 -8.39
N ALA A 141 -13.89 0.06 -8.61
CA ALA A 141 -12.88 0.92 -9.21
C ALA A 141 -13.20 1.21 -10.70
N VAL A 142 -13.59 0.19 -11.46
CA VAL A 142 -13.91 0.35 -12.89
C VAL A 142 -15.25 1.08 -13.07
N ILE A 143 -16.28 0.75 -12.27
CA ILE A 143 -17.55 1.49 -12.25
C ILE A 143 -17.32 2.98 -11.99
N PHE A 144 -16.45 3.31 -11.03
CA PHE A 144 -16.11 4.69 -10.74
C PHE A 144 -15.63 5.44 -12.00
N VAL A 145 -14.79 4.78 -12.81
CA VAL A 145 -14.27 5.36 -14.06
C VAL A 145 -15.39 5.50 -15.10
N TYR A 146 -16.24 4.48 -15.26
CA TYR A 146 -17.37 4.57 -16.20
C TYR A 146 -18.30 5.73 -15.87
N HIS A 147 -18.72 5.88 -14.61
CA HIS A 147 -19.65 6.93 -14.20
C HIS A 147 -19.05 8.32 -14.15
N HIS A 148 -17.79 8.46 -13.73
CA HIS A 148 -17.24 9.78 -13.40
C HIS A 148 -16.20 10.31 -14.38
N VAL A 149 -15.75 9.49 -15.31
CA VAL A 149 -14.73 9.87 -16.29
C VAL A 149 -15.24 9.64 -17.71
N LEU A 150 -15.86 8.49 -17.95
CA LEU A 150 -16.38 8.14 -19.28
C LEU A 150 -17.84 8.57 -19.46
N GLU A 151 -18.52 8.97 -18.38
CA GLU A 151 -19.93 9.40 -18.36
C GLU A 151 -20.87 8.35 -18.99
N LYS A 152 -20.55 7.08 -18.80
CA LYS A 152 -21.30 5.95 -19.34
C LYS A 152 -22.12 5.28 -18.25
N ASP A 153 -23.39 5.00 -18.57
CA ASP A 153 -24.26 4.19 -17.74
C ASP A 153 -24.07 2.70 -18.05
N ILE A 154 -23.79 1.92 -16.98
CA ILE A 154 -23.58 0.46 -17.04
C ILE A 154 -24.45 -0.27 -16.02
N GLU A 155 -25.54 0.35 -15.52
CA GLU A 155 -26.39 -0.22 -14.47
C GLU A 155 -26.90 -1.63 -14.82
N ASN A 156 -27.24 -1.88 -16.07
CA ASN A 156 -27.74 -3.17 -16.55
C ASN A 156 -26.78 -4.34 -16.39
N VAL A 157 -25.48 -4.07 -16.16
CA VAL A 157 -24.44 -5.11 -16.05
C VAL A 157 -24.06 -5.39 -14.59
N LEU A 158 -24.40 -4.47 -13.67
CA LEU A 158 -23.92 -4.50 -12.29
C LEU A 158 -24.48 -5.65 -11.47
N ASP A 159 -25.75 -6.00 -11.63
CA ASP A 159 -26.41 -7.06 -10.86
C ASP A 159 -25.90 -8.45 -11.19
N ALA A 160 -25.50 -8.65 -12.46
CA ALA A 160 -24.99 -9.95 -12.94
C ALA A 160 -23.55 -10.24 -12.47
N VAL A 161 -22.76 -9.22 -12.12
CA VAL A 161 -21.30 -9.32 -11.94
C VAL A 161 -20.88 -9.23 -10.48
N ARG A 162 -21.73 -8.71 -9.59
CA ARG A 162 -21.38 -8.54 -8.17
C ARG A 162 -21.23 -9.89 -7.48
N ALA A 163 -20.00 -10.20 -7.06
CA ALA A 163 -19.72 -11.43 -6.34
C ALA A 163 -20.40 -11.45 -4.97
N LYS A 164 -21.12 -12.56 -4.66
CA LYS A 164 -21.74 -12.74 -3.34
C LYS A 164 -20.66 -12.92 -2.28
N HIS A 165 -20.61 -12.00 -1.33
CA HIS A 165 -19.67 -12.07 -0.22
C HIS A 165 -20.22 -13.01 0.85
N ARG A 166 -19.58 -14.16 1.06
CA ARG A 166 -19.86 -15.02 2.22
C ARG A 166 -19.24 -14.40 3.46
N ARG A 167 -20.06 -13.93 4.39
CA ARG A 167 -19.58 -13.47 5.70
C ARG A 167 -19.08 -14.70 6.45
N ARG A 168 -17.78 -14.76 6.69
CA ARG A 168 -17.18 -15.71 7.63
C ARG A 168 -17.11 -15.02 8.98
N LEU A 169 -17.55 -15.67 10.05
CA LEU A 169 -17.32 -15.17 11.39
C LEU A 169 -15.80 -15.17 11.64
N PRO A 170 -15.25 -14.07 12.14
CA PRO A 170 -13.85 -14.04 12.51
C PRO A 170 -13.58 -15.02 13.64
N LEU A 171 -12.44 -15.70 13.59
CA LEU A 171 -11.92 -16.44 14.73
C LEU A 171 -11.47 -15.42 15.76
N VAL A 172 -12.05 -15.45 16.95
CA VAL A 172 -11.71 -14.58 18.07
C VAL A 172 -10.86 -15.37 19.05
N LEU A 173 -9.67 -14.87 19.35
CA LEU A 173 -8.79 -15.44 20.36
C LEU A 173 -9.35 -15.17 21.77
N THR A 174 -9.19 -16.12 22.66
CA THR A 174 -9.49 -15.94 24.08
C THR A 174 -8.47 -15.02 24.74
N ALA A 175 -8.82 -14.41 25.88
CA ALA A 175 -7.89 -13.56 26.63
C ALA A 175 -6.60 -14.30 26.99
N SER A 176 -6.70 -15.58 27.37
CA SER A 176 -5.57 -16.43 27.71
C SER A 176 -4.63 -16.69 26.53
N GLU A 177 -5.19 -16.91 25.31
CA GLU A 177 -4.37 -17.07 24.10
C GLU A 177 -3.66 -15.75 23.73
N VAL A 178 -4.33 -14.61 23.86
CA VAL A 178 -3.73 -13.29 23.64
C VAL A 178 -2.60 -13.03 24.63
N GLU A 179 -2.78 -13.37 25.90
CA GLU A 179 -1.74 -13.24 26.93
C GLU A 179 -0.52 -14.10 26.60
N GLN A 180 -0.71 -15.35 26.18
CA GLN A 180 0.38 -16.23 25.74
C GLN A 180 1.15 -15.64 24.55
N ILE A 181 0.45 -15.00 23.61
CA ILE A 181 1.11 -14.30 22.49
C ILE A 181 1.99 -13.17 23.02
N PHE A 182 1.46 -12.32 23.89
CA PHE A 182 2.24 -11.18 24.45
C PHE A 182 3.45 -11.65 25.25
N HIS A 183 3.38 -12.77 25.96
CA HIS A 183 4.52 -13.35 26.67
C HIS A 183 5.65 -13.82 25.76
N ARG A 184 5.33 -14.17 24.51
CA ARG A 184 6.34 -14.56 23.49
C ARG A 184 6.87 -13.40 22.65
N MET A 185 6.26 -12.23 22.78
CA MET A 185 6.71 -11.01 22.09
C MET A 185 7.62 -10.20 23.01
N SER A 186 8.51 -9.39 22.43
CA SER A 186 9.41 -8.52 23.16
C SER A 186 9.56 -7.15 22.48
N GLY A 187 10.07 -6.17 23.23
CA GLY A 187 10.43 -4.85 22.75
C GLY A 187 9.27 -4.11 22.10
N LEU A 188 9.58 -3.29 21.09
CA LEU A 188 8.64 -2.39 20.43
C LEU A 188 7.41 -3.12 19.84
N HIS A 189 7.61 -4.30 19.26
CA HIS A 189 6.50 -5.06 18.66
C HIS A 189 5.47 -5.50 19.72
N ARG A 190 5.92 -5.88 20.90
CA ARG A 190 5.04 -6.20 22.02
C ARG A 190 4.25 -4.96 22.46
N LEU A 191 4.92 -3.81 22.63
CA LEU A 191 4.28 -2.55 22.99
C LEU A 191 3.19 -2.14 21.99
N ILE A 192 3.50 -2.21 20.68
CA ILE A 192 2.54 -1.94 19.60
C ILE A 192 1.33 -2.89 19.68
N ALA A 193 1.57 -4.19 19.80
CA ALA A 193 0.50 -5.18 19.86
C ALA A 193 -0.42 -4.96 21.07
N MET A 194 0.15 -4.64 22.23
CA MET A 194 -0.61 -4.36 23.44
C MET A 194 -1.38 -3.03 23.35
N LEU A 195 -0.83 -2.00 22.72
CA LEU A 195 -1.54 -0.74 22.43
C LEU A 195 -2.73 -0.97 21.50
N ILE A 196 -2.55 -1.77 20.45
CA ILE A 196 -3.62 -2.13 19.50
C ILE A 196 -4.73 -2.88 20.22
N TYR A 197 -4.38 -3.88 21.00
CA TYR A 197 -5.36 -4.73 21.70
C TYR A 197 -6.10 -3.96 22.79
N GLY A 198 -5.38 -3.29 23.68
CA GLY A 198 -5.96 -2.62 24.83
C GLY A 198 -6.63 -1.28 24.50
N GLY A 199 -6.11 -0.54 23.51
CA GLY A 199 -6.68 0.73 23.04
C GLY A 199 -7.70 0.58 21.91
N GLY A 200 -7.92 -0.63 21.38
CA GLY A 200 -8.80 -0.86 20.23
C GLY A 200 -8.36 -0.09 18.97
N LEU A 201 -7.04 0.07 18.80
CA LEU A 201 -6.47 0.79 17.68
C LEU A 201 -6.38 -0.09 16.43
N ARG A 202 -6.53 0.50 15.24
CA ARG A 202 -6.10 -0.15 14.02
C ARG A 202 -4.58 -0.08 13.90
N LEU A 203 -3.96 -1.06 13.23
CA LEU A 203 -2.50 -1.06 13.04
C LEU A 203 -1.99 0.29 12.50
N VAL A 204 -2.59 0.80 11.44
CA VAL A 204 -2.17 2.09 10.83
C VAL A 204 -2.40 3.28 11.76
N GLU A 205 -3.44 3.26 12.59
CA GLU A 205 -3.69 4.29 13.61
C GLU A 205 -2.58 4.27 14.66
N CYS A 206 -2.23 3.09 15.18
CA CYS A 206 -1.13 2.93 16.12
C CYS A 206 0.21 3.39 15.52
N LEU A 207 0.53 2.98 14.28
CA LEU A 207 1.76 3.37 13.61
C LEU A 207 1.87 4.88 13.32
N ARG A 208 0.75 5.61 13.31
CA ARG A 208 0.68 7.06 13.09
C ARG A 208 0.53 7.87 14.36
N LEU A 209 0.48 7.23 15.52
CA LEU A 209 0.38 7.93 16.79
C LEU A 209 1.60 8.85 17.00
N ARG A 210 1.31 10.04 17.47
CA ARG A 210 2.33 11.04 17.85
C ARG A 210 2.38 11.16 19.35
N ILE A 211 3.51 11.58 19.88
CA ILE A 211 3.69 11.79 21.33
C ILE A 211 2.59 12.70 21.89
N LYS A 212 2.22 13.77 21.19
CA LYS A 212 1.15 14.70 21.60
C LYS A 212 -0.27 14.11 21.57
N ASP A 213 -0.45 12.98 20.92
CA ASP A 213 -1.74 12.31 20.87
C ASP A 213 -1.93 11.35 22.05
N LEU A 214 -0.92 11.27 22.94
CA LEU A 214 -0.94 10.53 24.21
C LEU A 214 -1.16 11.48 25.36
N ASP A 215 -2.19 11.23 26.11
CA ASP A 215 -2.42 11.84 27.42
C ASP A 215 -2.14 10.79 28.50
N LEU A 216 -0.89 10.80 28.99
CA LEU A 216 -0.43 9.85 30.00
C LEU A 216 -1.07 10.12 31.36
N GLU A 217 -1.47 11.37 31.64
CA GLU A 217 -2.08 11.78 32.89
C GLU A 217 -3.52 11.28 32.99
N GLN A 218 -4.30 11.48 31.93
CA GLN A 218 -5.69 11.02 31.86
C GLN A 218 -5.83 9.58 31.35
N GLY A 219 -4.76 8.92 30.94
CA GLY A 219 -4.81 7.58 30.38
C GLY A 219 -5.58 7.50 29.04
N MET A 220 -5.39 8.48 28.18
CA MET A 220 -6.14 8.62 26.94
C MET A 220 -5.23 8.67 25.71
N VAL A 221 -5.76 8.18 24.58
CA VAL A 221 -5.12 8.26 23.26
C VAL A 221 -6.04 8.97 22.30
N MET A 222 -5.54 10.01 21.62
CA MET A 222 -6.23 10.69 20.55
C MET A 222 -5.90 10.02 19.20
N VAL A 223 -6.86 9.36 18.60
CA VAL A 223 -6.73 8.79 17.25
C VAL A 223 -7.20 9.83 16.25
N ARG A 224 -6.29 10.25 15.38
CA ARG A 224 -6.59 11.24 14.33
C ARG A 224 -6.82 10.57 12.99
N SER A 225 -7.75 11.15 12.21
CA SER A 225 -8.08 10.69 10.86
C SER A 225 -8.30 9.16 10.82
N GLY A 226 -9.17 8.67 11.69
CA GLY A 226 -9.61 7.28 11.72
C GLY A 226 -10.36 6.87 10.44
N LYS A 227 -11.06 5.73 10.48
CA LYS A 227 -11.90 5.31 9.36
C LYS A 227 -13.03 6.34 9.14
N GLY A 228 -13.07 6.94 7.95
CA GLY A 228 -14.01 8.02 7.63
C GLY A 228 -13.49 9.42 7.92
N ASP A 229 -12.19 9.56 8.24
CA ASP A 229 -11.52 10.82 8.60
C ASP A 229 -12.04 11.46 9.91
N GLU A 230 -12.57 10.61 10.81
CA GLU A 230 -13.09 11.03 12.12
C GLU A 230 -12.03 10.87 13.20
N ASP A 231 -11.86 11.93 14.01
CA ASP A 231 -11.04 11.88 15.22
C ASP A 231 -11.82 11.20 16.35
N ARG A 232 -11.16 10.37 17.13
CA ARG A 232 -11.76 9.76 18.34
C ARG A 232 -10.77 9.66 19.47
N ARG A 233 -11.28 9.62 20.69
CA ARG A 233 -10.51 9.29 21.89
C ARG A 233 -10.70 7.83 22.23
N THR A 234 -9.65 7.20 22.73
CA THR A 234 -9.69 5.84 23.27
C THR A 234 -8.81 5.75 24.51
N VAL A 235 -8.96 4.67 25.26
CA VAL A 235 -8.21 4.47 26.50
C VAL A 235 -6.76 4.05 26.21
N LEU A 236 -5.84 4.55 27.02
CA LEU A 236 -4.49 4.02 27.12
C LEU A 236 -4.49 2.96 28.24
N PRO A 237 -4.17 1.69 27.95
CA PRO A 237 -4.11 0.66 29.00
C PRO A 237 -3.11 1.03 30.10
N GLU A 238 -3.56 1.08 31.33
CA GLU A 238 -2.73 1.46 32.47
C GLU A 238 -1.46 0.61 32.61
N ARG A 239 -1.57 -0.68 32.32
CA ARG A 239 -0.41 -1.62 32.32
C ARG A 239 0.71 -1.23 31.36
N LEU A 240 0.44 -0.38 30.36
CA LEU A 240 1.43 0.05 29.36
C LEU A 240 2.06 1.38 29.70
N ARG A 241 1.57 2.08 30.71
CA ARG A 241 2.01 3.45 31.02
C ARG A 241 3.50 3.52 31.24
N ASP A 242 4.04 2.70 32.13
CA ASP A 242 5.47 2.74 32.51
C ASP A 242 6.37 2.27 31.34
N GLU A 243 5.96 1.20 30.64
CA GLU A 243 6.69 0.71 29.47
C GLU A 243 6.71 1.77 28.35
N LEU A 244 5.58 2.47 28.16
CA LEU A 244 5.47 3.55 27.19
C LEU A 244 6.32 4.77 27.56
N ILE A 245 6.36 5.17 28.84
CA ILE A 245 7.22 6.24 29.32
C ILE A 245 8.69 5.92 29.05
N GLY A 246 9.16 4.73 29.43
CA GLY A 246 10.53 4.31 29.15
C GLY A 246 10.86 4.25 27.64
N HIS A 247 9.89 3.87 26.81
CA HIS A 247 10.04 3.93 25.36
C HIS A 247 10.13 5.37 24.85
N LEU A 248 9.30 6.27 25.33
CA LEU A 248 9.33 7.70 24.96
C LEU A 248 10.66 8.35 25.34
N ASP A 249 11.22 8.02 26.50
CA ASP A 249 12.54 8.50 26.92
C ASP A 249 13.65 8.01 25.97
N SER A 250 13.56 6.75 25.55
CA SER A 250 14.49 6.19 24.55
C SER A 250 14.37 6.88 23.19
N VAL A 251 13.14 7.17 22.75
CA VAL A 251 12.89 7.91 21.49
C VAL A 251 13.42 9.35 21.60
N ARG A 252 13.30 9.97 22.77
CA ARG A 252 13.84 11.31 23.03
C ARG A 252 15.35 11.32 22.95
N ALA A 253 16.01 10.38 23.61
CA ALA A 253 17.47 10.27 23.57
C ALA A 253 17.99 10.08 22.13
N LEU A 254 17.33 9.23 21.36
CA LEU A 254 17.66 9.03 19.94
C LEU A 254 17.45 10.31 19.11
N TYR A 255 16.36 11.04 19.37
CA TYR A 255 16.11 12.31 18.72
C TYR A 255 17.20 13.34 19.03
N ASP A 256 17.63 13.46 20.26
CA ASP A 256 18.67 14.39 20.68
C ASP A 256 20.02 14.02 20.05
N GLU A 257 20.37 12.73 19.98
CA GLU A 257 21.56 12.23 19.28
C GLU A 257 21.53 12.55 17.77
N ASP A 258 20.38 12.36 17.10
CA ASP A 258 20.21 12.70 15.69
C ASP A 258 20.35 14.22 15.44
N ARG A 259 19.94 15.05 16.41
CA ARG A 259 20.13 16.51 16.32
C ARG A 259 21.58 16.93 16.47
N GLU A 260 22.31 16.32 17.42
CA GLU A 260 23.75 16.55 17.57
C GLU A 260 24.54 16.19 16.31
N LYS A 261 24.16 15.10 15.66
CA LYS A 261 24.75 14.63 14.40
C LYS A 261 24.26 15.40 13.18
N ASN A 262 23.38 16.39 13.34
CA ASN A 262 22.75 17.17 12.26
C ASN A 262 22.11 16.30 11.16
N LEU A 263 21.57 15.15 11.54
CA LEU A 263 20.87 14.26 10.63
C LEU A 263 19.54 14.88 10.16
N ASN A 264 19.03 14.40 9.04
CA ASN A 264 17.71 14.84 8.56
C ASN A 264 16.65 14.59 9.63
N GLY A 265 15.71 15.55 9.75
CA GLY A 265 14.63 15.45 10.75
C GLY A 265 13.65 14.35 10.45
N VAL A 266 12.68 14.19 11.35
CA VAL A 266 11.63 13.17 11.24
C VAL A 266 10.71 13.47 10.08
N ALA A 267 10.38 12.44 9.27
CA ALA A 267 9.39 12.54 8.22
C ALA A 267 8.01 12.91 8.80
N LEU A 268 7.39 13.93 8.23
CA LEU A 268 6.06 14.36 8.64
C LEU A 268 4.99 13.70 7.78
N PRO A 269 3.89 13.23 8.36
CA PRO A 269 2.85 12.55 7.59
C PRO A 269 2.11 13.50 6.63
N GLY A 270 1.94 13.06 5.37
CA GLY A 270 1.10 13.71 4.38
C GLY A 270 1.56 15.11 3.96
N ALA A 271 0.63 16.06 3.94
CA ALA A 271 0.89 17.44 3.49
C ALA A 271 1.70 18.29 4.49
N LEU A 272 1.91 17.79 5.71
CA LEU A 272 2.62 18.55 6.76
C LEU A 272 4.09 18.80 6.39
N GLU A 273 4.73 17.87 5.68
CA GLU A 273 6.11 18.05 5.21
C GLU A 273 6.23 19.22 4.23
N ARG A 274 5.26 19.39 3.34
CA ARG A 274 5.20 20.56 2.42
C ARG A 274 4.84 21.85 3.13
N LYS A 275 3.93 21.77 4.12
CA LYS A 275 3.47 22.94 4.86
C LYS A 275 4.52 23.47 5.85
N TYR A 276 5.35 22.56 6.38
CA TYR A 276 6.37 22.86 7.39
C TYR A 276 7.69 22.14 7.05
N PRO A 277 8.40 22.54 5.98
CA PRO A 277 9.56 21.81 5.47
C PRO A 277 10.74 21.75 6.46
N ARG A 278 10.80 22.67 7.44
CA ARG A 278 11.83 22.71 8.46
C ARG A 278 11.40 22.13 9.82
N ALA A 279 10.13 21.78 9.98
CA ALA A 279 9.60 21.36 11.29
C ALA A 279 10.20 20.05 11.80
N GLY A 280 10.72 19.19 10.93
CA GLY A 280 11.47 18.01 11.31
C GLY A 280 12.86 18.32 11.90
N LYS A 281 13.43 19.48 11.59
CA LYS A 281 14.78 19.90 12.02
C LYS A 281 14.77 20.90 13.16
N GLU A 282 13.85 21.87 13.18
CA GLU A 282 13.90 23.06 14.04
C GLU A 282 13.27 22.86 15.43
N SER A 283 12.74 21.70 15.69
CA SER A 283 11.90 21.50 16.85
C SER A 283 12.62 21.03 18.12
N GLY A 284 13.87 21.39 18.34
CA GLY A 284 14.62 20.93 19.49
C GLY A 284 15.34 21.98 20.32
N ALA A 285 15.39 23.24 19.91
CA ALA A 285 16.16 24.24 20.64
C ALA A 285 15.30 25.07 21.58
N GLY A 286 15.31 24.75 22.89
CA GLY A 286 15.12 25.74 23.92
C GLY A 286 13.96 25.64 24.90
N SER A 287 13.19 24.60 24.98
CA SER A 287 12.28 24.41 26.12
C SER A 287 12.05 22.93 26.38
N GLY A 288 12.08 22.51 27.64
CA GLY A 288 11.97 21.13 28.11
C GLY A 288 10.63 20.41 27.77
N SER A 289 9.93 20.88 26.77
CA SER A 289 8.76 20.27 26.17
C SER A 289 9.06 19.97 24.72
N PHE A 290 8.74 18.77 24.25
CA PHE A 290 8.71 18.45 22.81
C PHE A 290 7.97 19.56 22.07
N PRO A 291 8.57 20.12 21.01
CA PRO A 291 7.95 21.23 20.31
C PRO A 291 6.62 20.78 19.69
N PRO A 292 5.60 21.63 19.69
CA PRO A 292 4.25 21.28 19.26
C PRO A 292 4.13 20.96 17.75
N ARG A 293 5.20 21.01 16.97
CA ARG A 293 5.13 20.98 15.51
C ARG A 293 5.87 19.87 14.79
N ALA A 294 6.89 19.25 15.37
CA ALA A 294 7.56 18.09 14.77
C ALA A 294 7.44 16.90 15.72
N PHE A 295 6.68 15.91 15.32
CA PHE A 295 6.37 14.78 16.16
C PHE A 295 6.99 13.54 15.56
N PRO A 296 8.03 12.96 16.17
CA PRO A 296 8.36 11.59 15.91
C PRO A 296 7.11 10.74 16.17
N SER A 297 6.84 9.80 15.30
CA SER A 297 5.90 8.73 15.63
C SER A 297 6.41 8.03 16.89
N ILE A 298 5.52 7.46 17.69
CA ILE A 298 5.91 6.65 18.87
C ILE A 298 6.93 5.56 18.51
N LEU A 299 7.03 5.23 17.24
CA LEU A 299 7.90 4.17 16.71
C LEU A 299 9.36 4.63 16.47
N GLY A 300 9.67 5.92 16.67
CA GLY A 300 10.98 6.47 16.32
C GLY A 300 11.19 6.66 14.82
N PRO A 301 12.35 7.18 14.41
CA PRO A 301 12.68 7.32 13.01
C PRO A 301 12.79 5.94 12.36
N THR A 302 12.11 5.74 11.24
CA THR A 302 12.35 4.60 10.36
C THR A 302 13.71 4.81 9.70
N ARG A 303 14.70 4.03 10.13
CA ARG A 303 16.00 3.92 9.45
C ARG A 303 15.87 3.12 8.15
#